data_45626deceb98e7edd4463fe5d0a36e74
#
_entry.id   45626deceb98e7edd4463fe5d0a36e74
#
_cell.length_a   1.000
_cell.length_b   1.000
_cell.length_c   1.000
_cell.angle_alpha   90.00
_cell.angle_beta   90.00
_cell.angle_gamma   90.00
#
_symmetry.space_group_name_H-M   'P 1'
#
loop_
_entity.id
_entity.type
_entity.pdbx_description
1 polymer ?
#
loop_
_entity_poly.entity_id
_entity_poly.type
_entity_poly.pdbx_seq_one_letter_code
_entity_poly.pdbx_strand_id
1 'polypeptide(L)'
;NIDRYDIEIIEKAFNCECHIEYGTAESGVLGYSSNIDKLVHFFWDDYIYQTNSSNSLIITSIYDRYFPLIRYDTEDVVEIKISSSSYISATKIIGRSNDNLTIEVDSNKVSVHSELFTHILKSIDEIKDFLIIQKEDVIEIQYVSEKYTIEEIFFQKLEKEYKNVNKKLFLFVNTPEVRKIV
;
A
#
# COMPACT_ATOMS: atom_id res chain seq x y z
N ASN A 1 -3.05 -3.48 2.17
CA ASN A 1 -3.99 -2.34 2.14
C ASN A 1 -5.32 -2.79 1.56
N ILE A 2 -6.42 -2.36 2.18
CA ILE A 2 -7.79 -2.53 1.66
C ILE A 2 -8.05 -1.35 0.75
N ASP A 3 -8.44 -1.61 -0.51
CA ASP A 3 -8.81 -0.55 -1.43
C ASP A 3 -10.33 -0.28 -1.40
N ARG A 4 -10.76 0.76 -2.12
CA ARG A 4 -12.17 1.16 -2.17
C ARG A 4 -13.08 0.06 -2.74
N TYR A 5 -12.57 -0.72 -3.67
CA TYR A 5 -13.33 -1.82 -4.28
C TYR A 5 -13.57 -2.96 -3.28
N ASP A 6 -12.54 -3.31 -2.49
CA ASP A 6 -12.66 -4.28 -1.41
C ASP A 6 -13.71 -3.83 -0.36
N ILE A 7 -13.68 -2.53 0.02
CA ILE A 7 -14.65 -1.95 0.96
C ILE A 7 -16.09 -2.09 0.43
N GLU A 8 -16.33 -1.71 -0.82
CA GLU A 8 -17.66 -1.78 -1.45
C GLU A 8 -18.19 -3.22 -1.51
N ILE A 9 -17.32 -4.21 -1.76
CA ILE A 9 -17.68 -5.62 -1.72
C ILE A 9 -18.08 -6.06 -0.31
N ILE A 10 -17.28 -5.71 0.69
CA ILE A 10 -17.53 -6.06 2.10
C ILE A 10 -18.84 -5.44 2.57
N GLU A 11 -19.03 -4.15 2.35
CA GLU A 11 -20.25 -3.43 2.73
C GLU A 11 -21.50 -4.03 2.10
N LYS A 12 -21.41 -4.38 0.81
CA LYS A 12 -22.52 -5.02 0.09
C LYS A 12 -22.80 -6.44 0.59
N ALA A 13 -21.75 -7.22 0.85
CA ALA A 13 -21.89 -8.62 1.25
C ALA A 13 -22.47 -8.76 2.66
N PHE A 14 -22.05 -7.89 3.58
CA PHE A 14 -22.45 -7.96 4.99
C PHE A 14 -23.55 -6.96 5.38
N ASN A 15 -23.94 -6.08 4.47
CA ASN A 15 -24.92 -5.01 4.68
C ASN A 15 -24.59 -4.16 5.92
N CYS A 16 -23.33 -3.77 6.06
CA CYS A 16 -22.82 -2.97 7.18
C CYS A 16 -21.75 -1.98 6.68
N GLU A 17 -21.49 -0.94 7.47
CA GLU A 17 -20.38 -0.02 7.22
C GLU A 17 -19.03 -0.71 7.49
N CYS A 18 -18.05 -0.45 6.64
CA CYS A 18 -16.69 -0.92 6.78
C CYS A 18 -15.79 0.17 7.33
N HIS A 19 -15.15 -0.09 8.46
CA HIS A 19 -14.13 0.78 9.05
C HIS A 19 -12.77 0.12 8.91
N ILE A 20 -11.77 0.90 8.48
CA ILE A 20 -10.40 0.43 8.34
C ILE A 20 -9.69 0.66 9.68
N GLU A 21 -9.08 -0.40 10.20
CA GLU A 21 -8.16 -0.33 11.32
C GLU A 21 -6.73 -0.23 10.78
N TYR A 22 -5.97 0.73 11.29
CA TYR A 22 -4.57 0.91 10.95
C TYR A 22 -3.68 0.58 12.13
N GLY A 23 -2.63 -0.19 11.89
CA GLY A 23 -1.64 -0.57 12.88
C GLY A 23 -0.47 -1.33 12.31
N THR A 24 0.52 -1.62 13.13
CA THR A 24 1.68 -2.44 12.81
C THR A 24 1.79 -3.62 13.75
N ALA A 25 2.59 -4.64 13.38
CA ALA A 25 2.81 -5.80 14.26
C ALA A 25 3.45 -5.39 15.60
N GLU A 26 4.30 -4.37 15.58
CA GLU A 26 5.04 -3.87 16.73
C GLU A 26 4.19 -3.01 17.66
N SER A 27 3.32 -2.19 17.09
CA SER A 27 2.48 -1.27 17.87
C SER A 27 1.14 -1.85 18.28
N GLY A 28 0.59 -2.76 17.50
CA GLY A 28 -0.81 -3.06 17.49
C GLY A 28 -1.59 -1.97 16.75
N VAL A 29 -2.85 -1.77 17.13
CA VAL A 29 -3.73 -0.77 16.49
C VAL A 29 -3.27 0.64 16.85
N LEU A 30 -3.14 1.47 15.85
CA LEU A 30 -2.75 2.89 15.98
C LEU A 30 -3.92 3.84 15.74
N GLY A 31 -4.96 3.38 15.04
CA GLY A 31 -6.12 4.21 14.74
C GLY A 31 -7.14 3.51 13.86
N TYR A 32 -8.21 4.20 13.55
CA TYR A 32 -9.32 3.69 12.74
C TYR A 32 -9.86 4.75 11.79
N SER A 33 -10.41 4.32 10.65
CA SER A 33 -11.06 5.23 9.73
C SER A 33 -12.47 5.58 10.19
N SER A 34 -12.85 6.86 10.00
CA SER A 34 -14.20 7.33 10.15
C SER A 34 -14.89 7.44 8.79
N ASN A 35 -16.14 6.98 8.71
CA ASN A 35 -16.95 7.16 7.49
C ASN A 35 -17.44 8.61 7.32
N ILE A 36 -17.39 9.42 8.39
CA ILE A 36 -17.87 10.81 8.38
C ILE A 36 -16.92 11.70 7.57
N ASP A 37 -15.61 11.59 7.82
CA ASP A 37 -14.59 12.46 7.23
C ASP A 37 -13.53 11.70 6.42
N LYS A 38 -13.62 10.36 6.39
CA LYS A 38 -12.68 9.45 5.68
C LYS A 38 -11.23 9.60 6.13
N LEU A 39 -11.00 10.13 7.33
CA LEU A 39 -9.68 10.21 7.93
C LEU A 39 -9.42 8.97 8.78
N VAL A 40 -8.14 8.63 8.93
CA VAL A 40 -7.71 7.67 9.95
C VAL A 40 -7.37 8.47 11.21
N HIS A 41 -8.18 8.29 12.26
CA HIS A 41 -8.01 8.93 13.55
C HIS A 41 -7.08 8.11 14.42
N PHE A 42 -5.95 8.70 14.80
CA PHE A 42 -4.97 8.05 15.67
C PHE A 42 -5.37 8.10 17.15
N PHE A 43 -5.02 7.06 17.90
CA PHE A 43 -5.22 6.99 19.35
C PHE A 43 -4.20 7.88 20.06
N TRP A 44 -4.58 9.08 20.36
CA TRP A 44 -3.72 10.13 20.95
C TRP A 44 -3.31 9.85 22.39
N ASP A 45 -4.01 9.00 23.11
CA ASP A 45 -3.77 8.60 24.49
C ASP A 45 -2.79 7.43 24.62
N ASP A 46 -2.52 6.72 23.51
CA ASP A 46 -1.59 5.58 23.49
C ASP A 46 -0.21 5.94 22.96
N TYR A 47 -0.15 6.88 22.02
CA TYR A 47 1.07 7.21 21.30
C TYR A 47 1.23 8.69 21.01
N ILE A 48 2.50 9.14 20.97
CA ILE A 48 2.90 10.39 20.34
C ILE A 48 3.23 10.08 18.88
N TYR A 49 2.59 10.82 17.97
CA TYR A 49 2.76 10.66 16.52
C TYR A 49 3.56 11.82 15.94
N GLN A 50 4.53 11.50 15.12
CA GLN A 50 5.39 12.47 14.40
C GLN A 50 5.60 11.93 12.98
N THR A 51 6.13 12.77 12.09
CA THR A 51 6.67 12.33 10.80
C THR A 51 8.11 12.78 10.64
N ASN A 52 8.90 12.01 9.90
CA ASN A 52 10.23 12.44 9.47
C ASN A 52 10.16 13.28 8.17
N SER A 53 11.32 13.66 7.64
CA SER A 53 11.42 14.43 6.39
C SER A 53 10.88 13.72 5.15
N SER A 54 10.72 12.41 5.20
CA SER A 54 10.15 11.57 4.13
C SER A 54 8.67 11.26 4.35
N ASN A 55 8.02 11.92 5.32
CA ASN A 55 6.64 11.66 5.76
C ASN A 55 6.42 10.23 6.31
N SER A 56 7.48 9.52 6.71
CA SER A 56 7.32 8.24 7.41
C SER A 56 6.82 8.49 8.82
N LEU A 57 5.85 7.68 9.27
CA LEU A 57 5.24 7.78 10.58
C LEU A 57 6.18 7.31 11.68
N ILE A 58 6.44 8.17 12.63
CA ILE A 58 7.23 7.90 13.83
C ILE A 58 6.30 7.87 15.04
N ILE A 59 6.38 6.81 15.84
CA ILE A 59 5.56 6.64 17.03
C ILE A 59 6.42 6.53 18.28
N THR A 60 5.89 7.05 19.40
CA THR A 60 6.45 6.86 20.74
C THR A 60 5.33 6.42 21.66
N SER A 61 5.43 5.24 22.28
CA SER A 61 4.44 4.75 23.24
C SER A 61 4.44 5.59 24.52
N ILE A 62 3.25 5.96 25.00
CA ILE A 62 3.06 6.76 26.23
C ILE A 62 2.98 5.86 27.44
N TYR A 63 2.48 4.64 27.28
CA TYR A 63 2.30 3.68 28.38
C TYR A 63 3.44 2.66 28.45
N ASP A 64 3.59 2.03 29.60
CA ASP A 64 4.62 1.02 29.87
C ASP A 64 4.42 -0.23 29.01
N ARG A 65 5.49 -0.63 28.33
CA ARG A 65 5.56 -1.86 27.53
C ARG A 65 6.87 -2.58 27.81
N TYR A 66 6.89 -3.90 27.65
CA TYR A 66 8.13 -4.69 27.73
C TYR A 66 9.17 -4.22 26.70
N PHE A 67 8.70 -3.81 25.51
CA PHE A 67 9.50 -3.17 24.47
C PHE A 67 8.91 -1.79 24.19
N PRO A 68 9.40 -0.74 24.84
CA PRO A 68 8.91 0.61 24.63
C PRO A 68 9.32 1.07 23.21
N LEU A 69 8.34 1.51 22.44
CA LEU A 69 8.58 2.14 21.15
C LEU A 69 8.89 3.60 21.39
N ILE A 70 10.19 3.98 21.25
CA ILE A 70 10.64 5.36 21.43
C ILE A 70 11.16 5.86 20.09
N ARG A 71 10.46 6.84 19.49
CA ARG A 71 10.73 7.36 18.15
C ARG A 71 10.91 6.25 17.11
N TYR A 72 10.07 5.23 17.22
CA TYR A 72 10.06 4.10 16.30
C TYR A 72 9.52 4.54 14.94
N ASP A 73 10.33 4.36 13.90
CA ASP A 73 9.94 4.60 12.51
C ASP A 73 9.18 3.38 12.00
N THR A 74 7.90 3.55 11.68
CA THR A 74 7.06 2.46 11.15
C THR A 74 7.37 2.15 9.69
N GLU A 75 8.14 3.02 9.03
CA GLU A 75 8.38 3.02 7.58
C GLU A 75 7.11 3.24 6.73
N ASP A 76 5.96 3.47 7.35
CA ASP A 76 4.72 3.79 6.66
C ASP A 76 4.66 5.28 6.33
N VAL A 77 4.53 5.62 5.05
CA VAL A 77 4.41 7.01 4.58
C VAL A 77 2.97 7.47 4.75
N VAL A 78 2.79 8.57 5.49
CA VAL A 78 1.47 9.11 5.85
C VAL A 78 1.36 10.61 5.55
N GLU A 79 0.18 11.05 5.18
CA GLU A 79 -0.16 12.47 5.13
C GLU A 79 -0.95 12.83 6.39
N ILE A 80 -0.31 13.55 7.32
CA ILE A 80 -0.90 13.93 8.61
C ILE A 80 -1.72 15.22 8.47
N LYS A 81 -2.87 15.25 9.16
CA LYS A 81 -3.67 16.44 9.42
C LYS A 81 -3.78 16.65 10.92
N ILE A 82 -3.46 17.84 11.38
CA ILE A 82 -3.64 18.26 12.78
C ILE A 82 -4.90 19.12 12.82
N SER A 83 -5.87 18.73 13.65
CA SER A 83 -7.08 19.50 13.87
C SER A 83 -6.82 20.70 14.78
N SER A 84 -7.76 21.65 14.84
CA SER A 84 -7.70 22.80 15.76
C SER A 84 -7.69 22.39 17.24
N SER A 85 -8.18 21.20 17.56
CA SER A 85 -8.16 20.59 18.91
C SER A 85 -6.92 19.72 19.15
N SER A 86 -5.90 19.82 18.30
CA SER A 86 -4.63 19.09 18.39
C SER A 86 -4.73 17.57 18.19
N TYR A 87 -5.89 17.06 17.76
CA TYR A 87 -6.01 15.66 17.36
C TYR A 87 -5.28 15.41 16.03
N ILE A 88 -4.55 14.32 15.97
CA ILE A 88 -3.78 13.91 14.80
C ILE A 88 -4.56 12.84 14.04
N SER A 89 -4.71 13.05 12.74
CA SER A 89 -5.34 12.12 11.83
C SER A 89 -4.49 11.98 10.57
N ALA A 90 -4.58 10.87 9.87
CA ALA A 90 -4.02 10.74 8.54
C ALA A 90 -5.12 10.96 7.48
N THR A 91 -4.83 11.80 6.51
CA THR A 91 -5.67 11.96 5.31
C THR A 91 -5.42 10.83 4.33
N LYS A 92 -4.21 10.26 4.37
CA LYS A 92 -3.81 9.16 3.52
C LYS A 92 -2.71 8.34 4.19
N ILE A 93 -2.78 7.03 4.04
CA ILE A 93 -1.70 6.09 4.33
C ILE A 93 -1.27 5.52 2.98
N ILE A 94 -0.06 5.90 2.55
CA ILE A 94 0.43 5.59 1.20
C ILE A 94 0.98 4.16 1.15
N GLY A 95 1.47 3.65 2.28
CA GLY A 95 2.14 2.35 2.41
C GLY A 95 3.61 2.51 2.79
N ARG A 96 4.39 1.43 2.76
CA ARG A 96 5.77 1.45 3.24
C ARG A 96 6.71 2.17 2.30
N SER A 97 7.63 2.93 2.83
CA SER A 97 8.67 3.67 2.06
C SER A 97 9.58 2.73 1.24
N ASN A 98 9.73 1.48 1.68
CA ASN A 98 10.55 0.45 1.02
C ASN A 98 9.83 -0.33 -0.08
N ASP A 99 8.52 -0.14 -0.22
CA ASP A 99 7.71 -0.84 -1.23
C ASP A 99 7.68 -0.13 -2.60
N ASN A 100 8.73 0.64 -2.90
CA ASN A 100 8.84 1.32 -4.18
C ASN A 100 9.51 0.44 -5.24
N LEU A 101 8.93 0.43 -6.43
CA LEU A 101 9.52 -0.16 -7.62
C LEU A 101 10.07 0.96 -8.51
N THR A 102 11.20 0.70 -9.16
CA THR A 102 11.78 1.63 -10.12
C THR A 102 11.39 1.22 -11.53
N ILE A 103 10.68 2.08 -12.24
CA ILE A 103 10.35 1.91 -13.65
C ILE A 103 11.12 2.92 -14.50
N GLU A 104 11.20 2.67 -15.80
CA GLU A 104 11.74 3.62 -16.75
C GLU A 104 10.59 4.23 -17.59
N VAL A 105 10.50 5.55 -17.58
CA VAL A 105 9.52 6.34 -18.31
C VAL A 105 10.28 7.42 -19.08
N ASP A 106 10.12 7.49 -20.40
CA ASP A 106 10.84 8.44 -21.26
C ASP A 106 12.37 8.43 -21.02
N SER A 107 12.96 7.24 -20.83
CA SER A 107 14.39 7.02 -20.54
C SER A 107 14.85 7.57 -19.17
N ASN A 108 13.93 7.94 -18.28
CA ASN A 108 14.23 8.34 -16.91
C ASN A 108 13.77 7.28 -15.91
N LYS A 109 14.57 7.04 -14.87
CA LYS A 109 14.16 6.18 -13.76
C LYS A 109 13.16 6.93 -12.87
N VAL A 110 11.99 6.33 -12.67
CA VAL A 110 10.89 6.87 -11.84
C VAL A 110 10.59 5.86 -10.75
N SER A 111 10.57 6.33 -9.50
CA SER A 111 10.15 5.51 -8.35
C SER A 111 8.63 5.52 -8.27
N VAL A 112 8.02 4.34 -8.24
CA VAL A 112 6.57 4.14 -8.21
C VAL A 112 6.23 3.20 -7.07
N HIS A 113 5.26 3.57 -6.25
CA HIS A 113 4.83 2.72 -5.15
C HIS A 113 4.20 1.42 -5.67
N SER A 114 4.55 0.28 -5.05
CA SER A 114 4.10 -1.07 -5.46
C SER A 114 2.58 -1.23 -5.43
N GLU A 115 1.89 -0.40 -4.64
CA GLU A 115 0.43 -0.40 -4.55
C GLU A 115 -0.25 -0.13 -5.90
N LEU A 116 0.33 0.72 -6.75
CA LEU A 116 -0.19 0.94 -8.11
C LEU A 116 -0.23 -0.36 -8.90
N PHE A 117 0.84 -1.13 -8.87
CA PHE A 117 0.93 -2.42 -9.57
C PHE A 117 -0.04 -3.43 -8.97
N THR A 118 -0.13 -3.49 -7.64
CA THR A 118 -1.07 -4.32 -6.91
C THR A 118 -2.52 -4.00 -7.31
N HIS A 119 -2.87 -2.72 -7.37
CA HIS A 119 -4.19 -2.27 -7.80
C HIS A 119 -4.49 -2.66 -9.25
N ILE A 120 -3.52 -2.46 -10.15
CA ILE A 120 -3.67 -2.86 -11.56
C ILE A 120 -3.90 -4.36 -11.67
N LEU A 121 -3.09 -5.19 -11.00
CA LEU A 121 -3.18 -6.65 -11.09
C LEU A 121 -4.48 -7.17 -10.48
N LYS A 122 -4.90 -6.68 -9.32
CA LYS A 122 -6.19 -7.01 -8.68
C LYS A 122 -7.41 -6.63 -9.56
N SER A 123 -7.28 -5.60 -10.37
CA SER A 123 -8.36 -5.17 -11.27
C SER A 123 -8.47 -5.99 -12.57
N ILE A 124 -7.66 -7.05 -12.71
CA ILE A 124 -7.72 -8.01 -13.83
C ILE A 124 -8.39 -9.27 -13.29
N ASP A 125 -9.66 -9.46 -13.60
CA ASP A 125 -10.54 -10.53 -13.04
C ASP A 125 -9.98 -11.94 -13.22
N GLU A 126 -9.14 -12.16 -14.23
CA GLU A 126 -8.56 -13.47 -14.53
C GLU A 126 -7.37 -13.84 -13.64
N ILE A 127 -6.83 -12.90 -12.86
CA ILE A 127 -5.70 -13.15 -11.96
C ILE A 127 -6.23 -13.66 -10.61
N LYS A 128 -5.80 -14.86 -10.22
CA LYS A 128 -6.15 -15.49 -8.94
C LYS A 128 -5.17 -15.14 -7.83
N ASP A 129 -3.89 -15.03 -8.17
CA ASP A 129 -2.81 -14.68 -7.26
C ASP A 129 -1.64 -14.09 -8.04
N PHE A 130 -0.80 -13.27 -7.40
CA PHE A 130 0.37 -12.68 -8.03
C PHE A 130 1.47 -12.33 -7.02
N LEU A 131 2.70 -12.20 -7.54
CA LEU A 131 3.86 -11.72 -6.81
C LEU A 131 4.67 -10.80 -7.73
N ILE A 132 5.08 -9.66 -7.21
CA ILE A 132 5.91 -8.69 -7.92
C ILE A 132 7.29 -8.68 -7.28
N ILE A 133 8.32 -8.87 -8.07
CA ILE A 133 9.72 -8.91 -7.62
C ILE A 133 10.54 -7.98 -8.50
N GLN A 134 11.22 -7.01 -7.91
CA GLN A 134 12.23 -6.24 -8.63
C GLN A 134 13.61 -6.89 -8.47
N LYS A 135 14.23 -7.24 -9.59
CA LYS A 135 15.60 -7.76 -9.67
C LYS A 135 16.42 -6.78 -10.50
N GLU A 136 17.27 -5.98 -9.82
CA GLU A 136 18.02 -4.90 -10.48
C GLU A 136 17.07 -3.95 -11.25
N ASP A 137 17.18 -3.95 -12.58
CA ASP A 137 16.33 -3.10 -13.43
C ASP A 137 15.10 -3.84 -14.00
N VAL A 138 14.90 -5.13 -13.69
CA VAL A 138 13.79 -5.93 -14.21
C VAL A 138 12.71 -6.13 -13.14
N ILE A 139 11.47 -5.90 -13.50
CA ILE A 139 10.30 -6.19 -12.67
C ILE A 139 9.68 -7.50 -13.16
N GLU A 140 9.82 -8.53 -12.36
CA GLU A 140 9.19 -9.83 -12.61
C GLU A 140 7.81 -9.86 -11.96
N ILE A 141 6.78 -10.10 -12.76
CA ILE A 141 5.39 -10.29 -12.32
C ILE A 141 5.04 -11.76 -12.51
N GLN A 142 5.07 -12.51 -11.42
CA GLN A 142 4.54 -13.87 -11.38
C GLN A 142 3.03 -13.80 -11.12
N TYR A 143 2.24 -14.57 -11.85
CA TYR A 143 0.79 -14.56 -11.67
C TYR A 143 0.18 -15.95 -11.95
N VAL A 144 -0.98 -16.20 -11.36
CA VAL A 144 -1.79 -17.39 -11.59
C VAL A 144 -3.03 -16.99 -12.37
N SER A 145 -3.14 -17.44 -13.62
CA SER A 145 -4.29 -17.15 -14.48
C SER A 145 -4.56 -18.31 -15.42
N GLU A 146 -5.82 -18.50 -15.78
CA GLU A 146 -6.23 -19.42 -16.84
C GLU A 146 -5.96 -18.85 -18.25
N LYS A 147 -5.78 -17.52 -18.36
CA LYS A 147 -5.35 -16.85 -19.59
C LYS A 147 -3.83 -16.76 -19.65
N TYR A 148 -3.27 -17.00 -20.82
CA TYR A 148 -1.82 -17.02 -21.02
C TYR A 148 -1.15 -15.65 -21.08
N THR A 149 -1.92 -14.57 -21.31
CA THR A 149 -1.37 -13.21 -21.44
C THR A 149 -2.24 -12.16 -20.79
N ILE A 150 -1.68 -11.48 -19.80
CA ILE A 150 -2.30 -10.33 -19.14
C ILE A 150 -1.58 -9.01 -19.46
N GLU A 151 -0.47 -9.10 -20.20
CA GLU A 151 0.49 -8.01 -20.44
C GLU A 151 -0.17 -6.78 -21.06
N GLU A 152 -0.99 -6.99 -22.12
CA GLU A 152 -1.65 -5.87 -22.78
C GLU A 152 -2.62 -5.13 -21.85
N ILE A 153 -3.39 -5.85 -21.07
CA ILE A 153 -4.35 -5.27 -20.11
C ILE A 153 -3.59 -4.51 -19.02
N PHE A 154 -2.51 -5.10 -18.51
CA PHE A 154 -1.65 -4.48 -17.51
C PHE A 154 -1.07 -3.16 -18.03
N PHE A 155 -0.45 -3.15 -19.20
CA PHE A 155 0.15 -1.94 -19.76
C PHE A 155 -0.88 -0.90 -20.15
N GLN A 156 -2.05 -1.28 -20.65
CA GLN A 156 -3.14 -0.32 -20.91
C GLN A 156 -3.57 0.43 -19.64
N LYS A 157 -3.55 -0.23 -18.48
CA LYS A 157 -3.87 0.39 -17.19
C LYS A 157 -2.70 1.22 -16.66
N LEU A 158 -1.48 0.71 -16.74
CA LEU A 158 -0.28 1.41 -16.29
C LEU A 158 -0.03 2.70 -17.11
N GLU A 159 -0.27 2.67 -18.41
CA GLU A 159 -0.08 3.82 -19.30
C GLU A 159 -1.11 4.95 -19.11
N LYS A 160 -2.16 4.73 -18.32
CA LYS A 160 -3.05 5.82 -17.90
C LYS A 160 -2.37 6.75 -16.88
N GLU A 161 -1.49 6.20 -16.06
CA GLU A 161 -0.75 6.93 -15.02
C GLU A 161 0.63 7.37 -15.53
N TYR A 162 1.32 6.49 -16.26
CA TYR A 162 2.66 6.71 -16.78
C TYR A 162 2.73 6.40 -18.27
N LYS A 163 2.82 7.43 -19.11
CA LYS A 163 3.01 7.26 -20.57
C LYS A 163 4.45 6.85 -20.88
N ASN A 164 4.64 6.14 -21.98
CA ASN A 164 5.97 5.75 -22.51
C ASN A 164 6.81 4.91 -21.53
N VAL A 165 6.18 4.01 -20.79
CA VAL A 165 6.87 3.05 -19.92
C VAL A 165 7.71 2.10 -20.76
N ASN A 166 8.95 1.84 -20.34
CA ASN A 166 9.80 0.84 -20.97
C ASN A 166 9.32 -0.58 -20.65
N LYS A 167 8.48 -1.12 -21.51
CA LYS A 167 7.86 -2.46 -21.37
C LYS A 167 8.87 -3.61 -21.33
N LYS A 168 10.09 -3.40 -21.84
CA LYS A 168 11.14 -4.44 -21.89
C LYS A 168 11.70 -4.78 -20.51
N LEU A 169 11.47 -3.92 -19.52
CA LEU A 169 11.90 -4.15 -18.13
C LEU A 169 10.90 -5.00 -17.33
N PHE A 170 9.79 -5.41 -17.93
CA PHE A 170 8.81 -6.24 -17.30
C PHE A 170 8.87 -7.67 -17.83
N LEU A 171 8.95 -8.63 -16.92
CA LEU A 171 8.88 -10.06 -17.20
C LEU A 171 7.60 -10.63 -16.59
N PHE A 172 6.72 -11.15 -17.42
CA PHE A 172 5.48 -11.79 -16.99
C PHE A 172 5.63 -13.31 -17.01
N VAL A 173 5.34 -13.94 -15.87
CA VAL A 173 5.48 -15.39 -15.71
C VAL A 173 4.16 -15.97 -15.18
N ASN A 174 3.42 -16.68 -16.05
CA ASN A 174 2.25 -17.42 -15.61
C ASN A 174 2.69 -18.73 -14.94
N THR A 175 2.34 -18.91 -13.68
CA THR A 175 2.73 -20.06 -12.87
C THR A 175 1.49 -20.76 -12.30
N PRO A 176 1.54 -22.08 -12.04
CA PRO A 176 0.43 -22.78 -11.40
C PRO A 176 0.25 -22.34 -9.93
N GLU A 177 1.30 -21.80 -9.32
CA GLU A 177 1.32 -21.30 -7.95
C GLU A 177 2.38 -20.21 -7.82
N VAL A 178 2.06 -19.13 -7.11
CA VAL A 178 3.02 -18.07 -6.82
C VAL A 178 3.97 -18.53 -5.72
N ARG A 179 5.28 -18.49 -5.97
CA ARG A 179 6.29 -18.84 -4.97
C ARG A 179 6.40 -17.70 -3.96
N LYS A 180 5.83 -17.89 -2.77
CA LYS A 180 6.09 -17.01 -1.64
C LYS A 180 7.58 -17.15 -1.26
N ILE A 181 8.32 -16.04 -1.33
CA ILE A 181 9.67 -15.96 -0.77
C ILE A 181 9.50 -15.94 0.75
N VAL A 182 9.95 -16.99 1.42
CA VAL A 182 9.96 -17.10 2.88
C VAL A 182 11.14 -16.30 3.43
#